data_ef65808f4efdb8f6cecbf2dc15f52fd8
#
_entry.id   ef65808f4efdb8f6cecbf2dc15f52fd8
#
_cell.length_a   1.000
_cell.length_b   1.000
_cell.length_c   1.000
_cell.angle_alpha   90.00
_cell.angle_beta   90.00
_cell.angle_gamma   90.00
#
_symmetry.space_group_name_H-M   'P 1'
#
loop_
_entity.id
_entity.type
_entity.pdbx_description
1 polymer ?
#
loop_
_entity_poly.entity_id
_entity_poly.type
_entity_poly.pdbx_seq_one_letter_code
_entity_poly.pdbx_strand_id
1 'polypeptide(L)'
;MLKIEKLKDQILNYDNSDDFLECWLYQITTNSYDNKNSCSNSTCSECLKISLLKLLEEYKEPIKLTKFEYEHLKVAKRERFNFIARDGDGRSFYYKNKPLKSSDEWIVASKDCCRILDSLFKFVKWEDQYPWDIDEILSNCEVIKNDV
;
A
#
# COMPACT_ATOMS: atom_id res chain seq x y z
N MET A 1 -5.14 -7.73 14.26
CA MET A 1 -6.01 -6.59 14.64
C MET A 1 -6.91 -6.22 13.48
N LEU A 2 -8.20 -6.10 13.72
CA LEU A 2 -9.15 -5.65 12.71
C LEU A 2 -9.11 -4.12 12.57
N LYS A 3 -9.47 -3.60 11.40
CA LYS A 3 -9.54 -2.15 11.18
C LYS A 3 -10.49 -1.44 12.15
N ILE A 4 -11.57 -2.08 12.53
CA ILE A 4 -12.51 -1.53 13.53
C ILE A 4 -11.82 -1.26 14.88
N GLU A 5 -10.91 -2.13 15.30
CA GLU A 5 -10.17 -1.95 16.57
C GLU A 5 -9.22 -0.75 16.48
N LYS A 6 -8.60 -0.57 15.31
CA LYS A 6 -7.70 0.56 15.04
C LYS A 6 -8.45 1.89 15.00
N LEU A 7 -9.68 1.89 14.47
CA LEU A 7 -10.49 3.10 14.27
C LEU A 7 -11.48 3.35 15.41
N LYS A 8 -11.50 2.49 16.43
CA LYS A 8 -12.48 2.52 17.53
C LYS A 8 -12.64 3.90 18.16
N ASP A 9 -11.55 4.55 18.53
CA ASP A 9 -11.58 5.85 19.20
C ASP A 9 -12.12 6.96 18.29
N GLN A 10 -11.79 6.90 17.00
CA GLN A 10 -12.33 7.84 16.02
C GLN A 10 -13.84 7.65 15.84
N ILE A 11 -14.30 6.39 15.81
CA ILE A 11 -15.73 6.07 15.67
C ILE A 11 -16.50 6.52 16.90
N LEU A 12 -15.96 6.29 18.11
CA LEU A 12 -16.59 6.70 19.36
C LEU A 12 -16.67 8.22 19.54
N ASN A 13 -15.72 8.95 18.99
CA ASN A 13 -15.64 10.41 19.08
C ASN A 13 -16.28 11.12 17.88
N TYR A 14 -16.97 10.40 17.00
CA TYR A 14 -17.69 11.01 15.90
C TYR A 14 -18.74 12.01 16.41
N ASP A 15 -18.72 13.22 15.87
CA ASP A 15 -19.76 14.22 16.05
C ASP A 15 -20.45 14.54 14.73
N ASN A 16 -21.72 14.91 14.76
CA ASN A 16 -22.53 15.16 13.55
C ASN A 16 -22.31 16.54 12.91
N SER A 17 -21.18 17.22 13.20
CA SER A 17 -21.06 18.65 12.84
C SER A 17 -20.92 18.92 11.35
N ASP A 18 -20.26 18.05 10.56
CA ASP A 18 -19.91 18.37 9.18
C ASP A 18 -20.32 17.33 8.12
N ASP A 19 -20.37 16.05 8.45
CA ASP A 19 -20.66 14.96 7.50
C ASP A 19 -21.68 13.95 8.06
N PHE A 20 -22.45 13.34 7.18
CA PHE A 20 -23.27 12.18 7.55
C PHE A 20 -22.38 11.00 7.96
N LEU A 21 -22.83 10.21 8.92
CA LEU A 21 -22.07 9.09 9.45
C LEU A 21 -21.58 8.13 8.35
N GLU A 22 -22.42 7.83 7.36
CA GLU A 22 -22.12 6.94 6.25
C GLU A 22 -20.96 7.47 5.39
N CYS A 23 -20.99 8.76 5.09
CA CYS A 23 -19.93 9.40 4.31
C CYS A 23 -18.62 9.46 5.09
N TRP A 24 -18.70 9.82 6.36
CA TRP A 24 -17.54 9.89 7.24
C TRP A 24 -16.91 8.52 7.44
N LEU A 25 -17.69 7.46 7.70
CA LEU A 25 -17.18 6.08 7.79
C LEU A 25 -16.50 5.64 6.50
N TYR A 26 -17.09 5.95 5.35
CA TYR A 26 -16.49 5.64 4.07
C TYR A 26 -15.13 6.32 3.89
N GLN A 27 -15.02 7.59 4.26
CA GLN A 27 -13.77 8.35 4.16
C GLN A 27 -12.66 7.73 5.02
N ILE A 28 -12.93 7.46 6.30
CA ILE A 28 -11.91 6.92 7.22
C ILE A 28 -11.52 5.48 6.93
N THR A 29 -12.42 4.66 6.36
CA THR A 29 -12.15 3.25 6.05
C THR A 29 -11.45 3.05 4.72
N THR A 30 -11.63 3.99 3.77
CA THR A 30 -11.05 3.92 2.42
C THR A 30 -9.91 4.90 2.18
N ASN A 31 -9.60 5.76 3.15
CA ASN A 31 -8.65 6.88 3.02
C ASN A 31 -8.99 7.83 1.86
N SER A 32 -10.25 7.97 1.53
CA SER A 32 -10.75 8.78 0.41
C SER A 32 -11.20 10.16 0.89
N TYR A 33 -10.26 11.00 1.29
CA TYR A 33 -10.55 12.34 1.78
C TYR A 33 -10.86 13.38 0.68
N ASP A 34 -10.58 13.06 -0.58
CA ASP A 34 -10.47 14.08 -1.64
C ASP A 34 -11.74 14.31 -2.47
N ASN A 35 -12.84 13.60 -2.22
CA ASN A 35 -13.98 13.71 -3.12
C ASN A 35 -15.30 14.02 -2.39
N LYS A 36 -15.49 15.27 -2.04
CA LYS A 36 -16.83 15.80 -1.70
C LYS A 36 -17.84 15.68 -2.86
N ASN A 37 -17.37 15.31 -4.06
CA ASN A 37 -18.19 15.17 -5.28
C ASN A 37 -18.45 13.71 -5.69
N SER A 38 -17.98 12.72 -4.94
CA SER A 38 -18.10 11.29 -5.34
C SER A 38 -19.44 10.66 -4.98
N CYS A 39 -20.32 11.34 -4.24
CA CYS A 39 -21.66 10.86 -3.91
C CYS A 39 -22.59 10.72 -5.12
N SER A 40 -22.22 11.21 -6.30
CA SER A 40 -23.05 11.14 -7.51
C SER A 40 -23.22 9.75 -8.09
N ASN A 41 -22.35 8.79 -7.75
CA ASN A 41 -22.30 7.46 -8.33
C ASN A 41 -22.64 6.32 -7.36
N SER A 42 -22.88 6.60 -6.09
CA SER A 42 -23.23 5.58 -5.09
C SER A 42 -24.24 6.10 -4.08
N THR A 43 -25.06 5.20 -3.54
CA THR A 43 -26.01 5.53 -2.48
C THR A 43 -25.32 5.50 -1.11
N CYS A 44 -25.87 6.20 -0.12
CA CYS A 44 -25.36 6.17 1.26
C CYS A 44 -25.39 4.75 1.84
N SER A 45 -26.35 3.91 1.45
CA SER A 45 -26.41 2.52 1.91
C SER A 45 -25.28 1.67 1.32
N GLU A 46 -24.87 1.94 0.09
CA GLU A 46 -23.70 1.27 -0.53
C GLU A 46 -22.40 1.69 0.15
N CYS A 47 -22.23 2.99 0.41
CA CYS A 47 -21.09 3.51 1.18
C CYS A 47 -21.01 2.86 2.57
N LEU A 48 -22.13 2.71 3.26
CA LEU A 48 -22.20 2.07 4.57
C LEU A 48 -21.80 0.59 4.49
N LYS A 49 -22.32 -0.15 3.52
CA LYS A 49 -21.97 -1.58 3.31
C LYS A 49 -20.47 -1.75 3.05
N ILE A 50 -19.90 -0.94 2.16
CA ILE A 50 -18.46 -0.97 1.87
C ILE A 50 -17.66 -0.66 3.13
N SER A 51 -18.05 0.34 3.90
CA SER A 51 -17.39 0.72 5.16
C SER A 51 -17.41 -0.40 6.19
N LEU A 52 -18.55 -1.08 6.37
CA LEU A 52 -18.68 -2.21 7.30
C LEU A 52 -17.78 -3.39 6.90
N LEU A 53 -17.73 -3.72 5.60
CA LEU A 53 -16.83 -4.77 5.10
C LEU A 53 -15.36 -4.39 5.32
N LYS A 54 -14.99 -3.15 5.07
CA LYS A 54 -13.64 -2.63 5.32
C LYS A 54 -13.24 -2.67 6.79
N LEU A 55 -14.15 -2.38 7.70
CA LEU A 55 -13.91 -2.45 9.15
C LEU A 55 -13.60 -3.88 9.64
N LEU A 56 -14.08 -4.89 8.94
CA LEU A 56 -13.82 -6.30 9.26
C LEU A 56 -12.52 -6.83 8.63
N GLU A 57 -11.87 -6.07 7.76
CA GLU A 57 -10.57 -6.44 7.21
C GLU A 57 -9.47 -6.36 8.28
N GLU A 58 -8.47 -7.21 8.12
CA GLU A 58 -7.27 -7.13 8.96
C GLU A 58 -6.51 -5.82 8.68
N TYR A 59 -6.14 -5.14 9.76
CA TYR A 59 -5.36 -3.91 9.65
C TYR A 59 -3.91 -4.26 9.26
N LYS A 60 -3.46 -3.67 8.16
CA LYS A 60 -2.06 -3.68 7.76
C LYS A 60 -1.48 -2.28 7.94
N GLU A 61 -0.42 -2.17 8.71
CA GLU A 61 0.27 -0.90 8.88
C GLU A 61 0.79 -0.39 7.53
N PRO A 62 0.54 0.88 7.18
CA PRO A 62 1.03 1.45 5.92
C PRO A 62 2.56 1.41 5.83
N ILE A 63 3.06 1.04 4.68
CA ILE A 63 4.50 1.09 4.38
C ILE A 63 4.90 2.55 4.23
N LYS A 64 5.90 2.98 5.00
CA LYS A 64 6.44 4.33 4.93
C LYS A 64 7.42 4.44 3.78
N LEU A 65 7.12 5.29 2.81
CA LEU A 65 7.96 5.58 1.66
C LEU A 65 8.41 7.04 1.70
N THR A 66 9.64 7.29 1.28
CA THR A 66 10.04 8.64 0.92
C THR A 66 9.32 9.06 -0.36
N LYS A 67 9.22 10.37 -0.61
CA LYS A 67 8.65 10.86 -1.87
C LYS A 67 9.37 10.31 -3.09
N PHE A 68 10.70 10.21 -3.01
CA PHE A 68 11.52 9.63 -4.07
C PHE A 68 11.20 8.16 -4.32
N GLU A 69 11.11 7.35 -3.26
CA GLU A 69 10.73 5.93 -3.36
C GLU A 69 9.33 5.76 -3.97
N TYR A 70 8.37 6.56 -3.54
CA TYR A 70 7.01 6.53 -4.08
C TYR A 70 6.98 6.83 -5.58
N GLU A 71 7.63 7.92 -6.02
CA GLU A 71 7.71 8.27 -7.44
C GLU A 71 8.49 7.22 -8.24
N HIS A 72 9.52 6.64 -7.66
CA HIS A 72 10.32 5.58 -8.28
C HIS A 72 9.49 4.31 -8.53
N LEU A 73 8.64 3.89 -7.57
CA LEU A 73 7.71 2.78 -7.76
C LEU A 73 6.68 3.05 -8.86
N LYS A 74 6.18 4.27 -8.95
CA LYS A 74 5.25 4.66 -10.02
C LYS A 74 5.91 4.59 -11.40
N VAL A 75 7.16 5.00 -11.52
CA VAL A 75 7.93 4.84 -12.76
C VAL A 75 8.14 3.37 -13.07
N ALA A 76 8.53 2.55 -12.09
CA ALA A 76 8.71 1.11 -12.27
C ALA A 76 7.42 0.44 -12.79
N LYS A 77 6.25 0.82 -12.28
CA LYS A 77 4.96 0.31 -12.79
C LYS A 77 4.72 0.70 -14.25
N ARG A 78 5.01 1.93 -14.63
CA ARG A 78 4.90 2.36 -16.05
C ARG A 78 5.82 1.55 -16.98
N GLU A 79 6.99 1.17 -16.49
CA GLU A 79 7.94 0.30 -17.20
C GLU A 79 7.58 -1.20 -17.10
N ARG A 80 6.40 -1.53 -16.57
CA ARG A 80 5.84 -2.89 -16.42
C ARG A 80 6.57 -3.79 -15.42
N PHE A 81 7.32 -3.22 -14.49
CA PHE A 81 7.80 -3.97 -13.34
C PHE A 81 6.67 -4.17 -12.32
N ASN A 82 6.55 -5.38 -11.80
CA ASN A 82 5.44 -5.75 -10.92
C ASN A 82 5.91 -6.18 -9.53
N PHE A 83 7.18 -6.58 -9.39
CA PHE A 83 7.72 -7.12 -8.15
C PHE A 83 9.05 -6.46 -7.78
N ILE A 84 9.32 -6.48 -6.47
CA ILE A 84 10.58 -6.04 -5.88
C ILE A 84 11.05 -7.08 -4.87
N ALA A 85 12.32 -7.42 -4.89
CA ALA A 85 12.93 -8.32 -3.93
C ALA A 85 14.40 -7.97 -3.68
N ARG A 86 14.93 -8.40 -2.54
CA ARG A 86 16.32 -8.21 -2.14
C ARG A 86 17.01 -9.55 -2.00
N ASP A 87 18.19 -9.69 -2.60
CA ASP A 87 19.02 -10.87 -2.52
C ASP A 87 19.77 -10.98 -1.18
N GLY A 88 20.31 -12.16 -0.91
CA GLY A 88 21.07 -12.42 0.32
C GLY A 88 22.32 -11.56 0.50
N ASP A 89 22.87 -11.01 -0.59
CA ASP A 89 24.02 -10.08 -0.55
C ASP A 89 23.62 -8.61 -0.37
N GLY A 90 22.33 -8.32 -0.22
CA GLY A 90 21.80 -6.97 0.00
C GLY A 90 21.41 -6.21 -1.27
N ARG A 91 21.67 -6.75 -2.45
CA ARG A 91 21.26 -6.14 -3.72
C ARG A 91 19.77 -6.30 -3.94
N SER A 92 19.09 -5.27 -4.42
CA SER A 92 17.66 -5.30 -4.73
C SER A 92 17.38 -5.06 -6.20
N PHE A 93 16.29 -5.65 -6.68
CA PHE A 93 15.91 -5.62 -8.08
C PHE A 93 14.40 -5.46 -8.24
N TYR A 94 14.01 -4.78 -9.33
CA TYR A 94 12.66 -4.89 -9.87
C TYR A 94 12.56 -6.06 -10.84
N TYR A 95 11.43 -6.74 -10.84
CA TYR A 95 11.12 -7.85 -11.74
C TYR A 95 9.80 -7.63 -12.45
N LYS A 96 9.75 -7.94 -13.74
CA LYS A 96 8.48 -7.92 -14.50
C LYS A 96 7.61 -9.11 -14.15
N ASN A 97 8.21 -10.28 -14.01
CA ASN A 97 7.56 -11.53 -13.65
C ASN A 97 7.96 -11.92 -12.21
N LYS A 98 7.09 -12.69 -11.55
CA LYS A 98 7.33 -13.12 -10.18
C LYS A 98 8.62 -13.97 -10.09
N PRO A 99 9.64 -13.51 -9.34
CA PRO A 99 10.86 -14.29 -9.15
C PRO A 99 10.63 -15.43 -8.16
N LEU A 100 11.51 -16.42 -8.23
CA LEU A 100 11.57 -17.53 -7.29
C LEU A 100 12.80 -17.41 -6.41
N LYS A 101 12.65 -17.71 -5.13
CA LYS A 101 13.74 -17.65 -4.17
C LYS A 101 14.64 -18.87 -4.29
N SER A 102 15.94 -18.66 -4.45
CA SER A 102 16.96 -19.71 -4.37
C SER A 102 17.70 -19.66 -3.03
N SER A 103 18.86 -20.30 -2.93
CA SER A 103 19.67 -20.34 -1.69
C SER A 103 20.22 -18.97 -1.28
N ASP A 104 20.48 -18.07 -2.21
CA ASP A 104 21.18 -16.79 -2.00
C ASP A 104 20.66 -15.61 -2.84
N GLU A 105 19.80 -15.87 -3.80
CA GLU A 105 19.25 -14.86 -4.70
C GLU A 105 17.81 -15.15 -5.14
N TRP A 106 17.14 -14.16 -5.68
CA TRP A 106 15.87 -14.29 -6.38
C TRP A 106 16.14 -14.48 -7.87
N ILE A 107 15.54 -15.52 -8.45
CA ILE A 107 15.76 -15.91 -9.86
C ILE A 107 14.49 -15.71 -10.66
N VAL A 108 14.65 -15.17 -11.85
CA VAL A 108 13.59 -15.06 -12.86
C VAL A 108 14.07 -15.71 -14.17
N ALA A 109 13.18 -16.42 -14.85
CA ALA A 109 13.49 -17.13 -16.09
C ALA A 109 13.84 -16.16 -17.25
N SER A 110 13.24 -14.99 -17.27
CA SER A 110 13.56 -13.91 -18.20
C SER A 110 14.58 -12.94 -17.57
N LYS A 111 15.48 -12.39 -18.36
CA LYS A 111 16.42 -11.36 -17.89
C LYS A 111 15.77 -9.99 -17.62
N ASP A 112 14.45 -9.95 -17.47
CA ASP A 112 13.67 -8.73 -17.27
C ASP A 112 13.69 -8.29 -15.81
N CYS A 113 14.88 -7.93 -15.33
CA CYS A 113 15.06 -7.33 -14.02
C CYS A 113 15.90 -6.04 -14.14
N CYS A 114 15.71 -5.14 -13.19
CA CYS A 114 16.45 -3.89 -13.11
C CYS A 114 16.96 -3.69 -11.69
N ARG A 115 18.27 -3.44 -11.57
CA ARG A 115 18.88 -3.18 -10.27
C ARG A 115 18.41 -1.85 -9.69
N ILE A 116 18.18 -1.86 -8.39
CA ILE A 116 17.79 -0.70 -7.61
C ILE A 116 18.95 -0.27 -6.72
N LEU A 117 19.01 1.01 -6.36
CA LEU A 117 19.95 1.49 -5.34
C LEU A 117 19.71 0.79 -4.00
N ASP A 118 20.75 0.26 -3.39
CA ASP A 118 20.66 -0.56 -2.18
C ASP A 118 20.12 0.21 -0.97
N SER A 119 20.19 1.54 -0.99
CA SER A 119 19.66 2.43 0.05
C SER A 119 18.14 2.61 0.00
N LEU A 120 17.48 2.25 -1.10
CA LEU A 120 16.04 2.38 -1.28
C LEU A 120 15.30 1.13 -0.76
N PHE A 121 14.05 1.32 -0.35
CA PHE A 121 13.15 0.24 0.03
C PHE A 121 13.73 -0.68 1.11
N LYS A 122 14.20 -0.11 2.21
CA LYS A 122 14.84 -0.86 3.30
C LYS A 122 13.92 -1.89 3.98
N PHE A 123 12.61 -1.75 3.81
CA PHE A 123 11.63 -2.73 4.30
C PHE A 123 11.63 -4.03 3.50
N VAL A 124 12.14 -4.02 2.25
CA VAL A 124 12.33 -5.22 1.44
C VAL A 124 13.58 -5.95 1.93
N LYS A 125 13.41 -7.16 2.44
CA LYS A 125 14.48 -7.94 3.08
C LYS A 125 14.68 -9.28 2.39
N TRP A 126 15.88 -9.83 2.54
CA TRP A 126 16.19 -11.18 2.09
C TRP A 126 15.32 -12.23 2.81
N GLU A 127 15.03 -12.02 4.10
CA GLU A 127 14.24 -12.90 4.94
C GLU A 127 12.77 -13.02 4.52
N ASP A 128 12.29 -12.12 3.65
CA ASP A 128 10.93 -12.17 3.12
C ASP A 128 10.70 -13.48 2.36
N GLN A 129 9.58 -14.15 2.64
CA GLN A 129 9.25 -15.43 1.99
C GLN A 129 8.80 -15.26 0.53
N TYR A 130 8.23 -14.10 0.22
CA TYR A 130 7.67 -13.76 -1.09
C TYR A 130 8.21 -12.43 -1.57
N PRO A 131 8.34 -12.23 -2.90
CA PRO A 131 8.64 -10.91 -3.42
C PRO A 131 7.48 -9.97 -3.14
N TRP A 132 7.79 -8.70 -2.94
CA TRP A 132 6.78 -7.67 -2.76
C TRP A 132 6.11 -7.34 -4.09
N ASP A 133 4.78 -7.31 -4.12
CA ASP A 133 4.01 -6.80 -5.24
C ASP A 133 3.97 -5.27 -5.17
N ILE A 134 4.35 -4.60 -6.26
CA ILE A 134 4.42 -3.13 -6.31
C ILE A 134 3.02 -2.51 -6.15
N ASP A 135 1.97 -3.12 -6.72
CA ASP A 135 0.60 -2.64 -6.55
C ASP A 135 0.13 -2.74 -5.10
N GLU A 136 0.50 -3.80 -4.39
CA GLU A 136 0.23 -3.91 -2.95
C GLU A 136 0.93 -2.83 -2.14
N ILE A 137 2.19 -2.52 -2.45
CA ILE A 137 2.93 -1.44 -1.78
C ILE A 137 2.22 -0.10 -2.02
N LEU A 138 1.91 0.22 -3.27
CA LEU A 138 1.27 1.50 -3.63
C LEU A 138 -0.15 1.63 -3.08
N SER A 139 -0.87 0.52 -2.88
CA SER A 139 -2.23 0.53 -2.32
C SER A 139 -2.27 0.75 -0.81
N ASN A 140 -1.18 0.50 -0.10
CA ASN A 140 -1.09 0.64 1.35
C ASN A 140 0.24 1.27 1.77
N CYS A 141 0.49 2.50 1.32
CA CYS A 141 1.68 3.25 1.68
C CYS A 141 1.34 4.64 2.21
N GLU A 142 2.26 5.17 2.98
CA GLU A 142 2.28 6.54 3.48
C GLU A 142 3.56 7.22 3.00
N VAL A 143 3.42 8.34 2.29
CA VAL A 143 4.57 9.14 1.87
C VAL A 143 4.99 10.04 3.02
N ILE A 144 6.15 9.74 3.61
CA ILE A 144 6.72 10.57 4.67
C ILE A 144 7.35 11.82 4.07
N LYS A 145 7.06 12.97 4.69
CA LYS A 145 7.80 14.19 4.38
C LYS A 145 9.20 14.05 4.98
N ASN A 146 10.19 13.87 4.12
CA ASN A 146 11.57 14.04 4.57
C ASN A 146 11.80 15.53 4.72
N ASP A 147 11.83 15.98 5.95
CA ASP A 147 12.50 17.24 6.28
C ASP A 147 14.00 16.95 6.14
N VAL A 148 14.52 17.29 5.01
CA VAL A 148 15.96 17.35 4.81
C VAL A 148 16.45 18.73 5.18
#